data_82374e83582cc7a79928f2857276c69c
#
_entry.id   82374e83582cc7a79928f2857276c69c
#
_cell.length_a   1.000
_cell.length_b   1.000
_cell.length_c   1.000
_cell.angle_alpha   90.00
_cell.angle_beta   90.00
_cell.angle_gamma   90.00
#
_symmetry.space_group_name_H-M   'P 1'
#
loop_
_entity.id
_entity.type
_entity.pdbx_description
1 polymer ?
#
loop_
_entity_poly.entity_id
_entity_poly.type
_entity_poly.pdbx_seq_one_letter_code
_entity_poly.pdbx_strand_id
1 'polypeptide(L)'
;MKLLKQYVSITLGCALMALAFDWFYAPNELTLGGFTGIAQVINFFAPALPVGVTVIVLNAPLFLMSLKRFGKRFLVRSFFAVAANSIFIDLINAVYTFQPMDKLLGCIYGGVLVGVSLGWLLREEATTGGTELGAWLLKAKIPGLSIGTLCLAIDLTIIVFYAAVFRSLENALYGGIALYISTKVMDMVVYGGSAAKLAYIISNEQEKITHELLARDMGVTRLTAEGAYTHNDKPVLLCAVRRREIVAVKRLVNEIDPTAFFIVCDAREVLGEGFGEYKPDGL
;
A
#
# COMPACT_ATOMS: atom_id res chain seq x y z
N MET A 1 -22.27 15.88 3.76
CA MET A 1 -22.20 14.67 2.92
C MET A 1 -20.78 14.06 2.83
N LYS A 2 -19.69 14.82 2.61
CA LYS A 2 -18.31 14.25 2.51
C LYS A 2 -17.86 13.52 3.78
N LEU A 3 -18.07 14.11 4.96
CA LEU A 3 -17.69 13.49 6.25
C LEU A 3 -18.42 12.17 6.51
N LEU A 4 -19.73 12.11 6.28
CA LEU A 4 -20.52 10.89 6.48
C LEU A 4 -20.03 9.75 5.56
N LYS A 5 -19.75 10.07 4.28
CA LYS A 5 -19.19 9.09 3.34
C LYS A 5 -17.84 8.54 3.81
N GLN A 6 -16.99 9.39 4.38
CA GLN A 6 -15.69 9.00 4.89
C GLN A 6 -15.80 8.06 6.10
N TYR A 7 -16.67 8.36 7.09
CA TYR A 7 -16.87 7.46 8.23
C TYR A 7 -17.51 6.14 7.82
N VAL A 8 -18.42 6.13 6.85
CA VAL A 8 -18.95 4.88 6.26
C VAL A 8 -17.84 4.08 5.58
N SER A 9 -16.96 4.74 4.84
CA SER A 9 -15.80 4.11 4.19
C SER A 9 -14.85 3.50 5.22
N ILE A 10 -14.53 4.22 6.30
CA ILE A 10 -13.71 3.71 7.41
C ILE A 10 -14.38 2.50 8.07
N THR A 11 -15.70 2.56 8.31
CA THR A 11 -16.47 1.45 8.90
C THR A 11 -16.38 0.18 8.05
N LEU A 12 -16.51 0.30 6.72
CA LEU A 12 -16.38 -0.83 5.81
C LEU A 12 -14.95 -1.41 5.80
N GLY A 13 -13.94 -0.55 5.84
CA GLY A 13 -12.53 -0.97 5.97
C GLY A 13 -12.29 -1.73 7.28
N CYS A 14 -12.83 -1.25 8.40
CA CYS A 14 -12.73 -1.92 9.69
C CYS A 14 -13.47 -3.26 9.71
N ALA A 15 -14.66 -3.34 9.13
CA ALA A 15 -15.42 -4.59 9.02
C ALA A 15 -14.66 -5.65 8.21
N LEU A 16 -14.02 -5.23 7.10
CA LEU A 16 -13.18 -6.11 6.28
C LEU A 16 -11.93 -6.57 7.05
N MET A 17 -11.32 -5.68 7.82
CA MET A 17 -10.17 -5.99 8.66
C MET A 17 -10.52 -7.01 9.75
N ALA A 18 -11.64 -6.79 10.45
CA ALA A 18 -12.13 -7.70 11.49
C ALA A 18 -12.46 -9.08 10.91
N LEU A 19 -13.14 -9.13 9.76
CA LEU A 19 -13.42 -10.38 9.06
C LEU A 19 -12.15 -11.12 8.68
N ALA A 20 -11.15 -10.41 8.16
CA ALA A 20 -9.87 -11.02 7.80
C ALA A 20 -9.15 -11.60 9.02
N PHE A 21 -9.21 -10.88 10.15
CA PHE A 21 -8.62 -11.34 11.42
C PHE A 21 -9.31 -12.59 11.95
N ASP A 22 -10.63 -12.55 12.10
CA ASP A 22 -11.41 -13.65 12.70
C ASP A 22 -11.45 -14.89 11.83
N TRP A 23 -11.41 -14.73 10.50
CA TRP A 23 -11.48 -15.87 9.57
C TRP A 23 -10.13 -16.53 9.35
N PHE A 24 -9.06 -15.75 9.20
CA PHE A 24 -7.78 -16.28 8.74
C PHE A 24 -6.69 -16.27 9.80
N TYR A 25 -6.67 -15.28 10.70
CA TYR A 25 -5.57 -15.13 11.64
C TYR A 25 -5.85 -15.80 12.98
N ALA A 26 -6.98 -15.47 13.60
CA ALA A 26 -7.30 -15.97 14.93
C ALA A 26 -7.38 -17.49 15.02
N PRO A 27 -8.09 -18.21 14.11
CA PRO A 27 -8.20 -19.67 14.19
C PRO A 27 -6.88 -20.39 13.90
N ASN A 28 -6.00 -19.78 13.11
CA ASN A 28 -4.72 -20.39 12.71
C ASN A 28 -3.54 -19.97 13.60
N GLU A 29 -3.80 -19.21 14.67
CA GLU A 29 -2.78 -18.68 15.58
C GLU A 29 -1.67 -17.90 14.86
N LEU A 30 -2.04 -17.20 13.78
CA LEU A 30 -1.09 -16.42 13.00
C LEU A 30 -0.77 -15.10 13.70
N THR A 31 0.51 -14.82 13.86
CA THR A 31 0.98 -13.59 14.48
C THR A 31 1.01 -12.46 13.44
N LEU A 32 0.30 -11.37 13.73
CA LEU A 32 0.29 -10.17 12.87
C LEU A 32 1.58 -9.33 12.97
N GLY A 33 2.51 -9.68 13.87
CA GLY A 33 3.60 -8.78 14.23
C GLY A 33 3.10 -7.59 15.05
N GLY A 34 3.62 -6.41 14.78
CA GLY A 34 3.13 -5.17 15.39
C GLY A 34 3.36 -5.06 16.90
N PHE A 35 2.71 -4.09 17.50
CA PHE A 35 2.82 -3.86 18.94
C PHE A 35 2.21 -4.98 19.78
N THR A 36 1.31 -5.77 19.21
CA THR A 36 0.78 -6.97 19.90
C THR A 36 1.89 -8.00 20.09
N GLY A 37 2.75 -8.22 19.09
CA GLY A 37 3.91 -9.10 19.22
C GLY A 37 4.89 -8.63 20.30
N ILE A 38 5.18 -7.33 20.33
CA ILE A 38 6.01 -6.73 21.39
C ILE A 38 5.37 -6.93 22.77
N ALA A 39 4.06 -6.67 22.87
CA ALA A 39 3.32 -6.80 24.12
C ALA A 39 3.28 -8.25 24.63
N GLN A 40 3.18 -9.24 23.74
CA GLN A 40 3.26 -10.66 24.08
C GLN A 40 4.64 -11.02 24.63
N VAL A 41 5.71 -10.52 24.02
CA VAL A 41 7.08 -10.71 24.51
C VAL A 41 7.25 -10.08 25.90
N ILE A 42 6.77 -8.85 26.09
CA ILE A 42 6.83 -8.18 27.40
C ILE A 42 6.04 -8.98 28.47
N ASN A 43 4.83 -9.44 28.13
CA ASN A 43 4.01 -10.25 29.03
C ASN A 43 4.68 -11.57 29.41
N PHE A 44 5.43 -12.20 28.48
CA PHE A 44 6.20 -13.42 28.76
C PHE A 44 7.25 -13.20 29.85
N PHE A 45 7.96 -12.07 29.83
CA PHE A 45 8.95 -11.73 30.86
C PHE A 45 8.35 -11.09 32.12
N ALA A 46 7.21 -10.43 31.98
CA ALA A 46 6.51 -9.74 33.05
C ALA A 46 4.98 -10.06 33.02
N PRO A 47 4.57 -11.25 33.52
CA PRO A 47 3.17 -11.71 33.45
C PRO A 47 2.15 -10.79 34.14
N ALA A 48 2.61 -9.92 35.03
CA ALA A 48 1.78 -8.91 35.70
C ALA A 48 1.27 -7.80 34.74
N LEU A 49 1.88 -7.65 33.56
CA LEU A 49 1.49 -6.66 32.55
C LEU A 49 0.62 -7.30 31.48
N PRO A 50 -0.73 -7.07 31.49
CA PRO A 50 -1.62 -7.60 30.47
C PRO A 50 -1.23 -7.10 29.07
N VAL A 51 -1.34 -7.97 28.07
CA VAL A 51 -0.97 -7.64 26.65
C VAL A 51 -1.75 -6.41 26.16
N GLY A 52 -3.07 -6.34 26.42
CA GLY A 52 -3.89 -5.21 25.99
C GLY A 52 -3.44 -3.86 26.57
N VAL A 53 -3.11 -3.83 27.87
CA VAL A 53 -2.60 -2.61 28.52
C VAL A 53 -1.28 -2.20 27.91
N THR A 54 -0.39 -3.15 27.68
CA THR A 54 0.93 -2.91 27.07
C THR A 54 0.80 -2.35 25.66
N VAL A 55 -0.11 -2.88 24.85
CA VAL A 55 -0.42 -2.35 23.51
C VAL A 55 -0.89 -0.89 23.59
N ILE A 56 -1.78 -0.56 24.51
CA ILE A 56 -2.27 0.82 24.71
C ILE A 56 -1.09 1.74 25.08
N VAL A 57 -0.27 1.34 26.03
CA VAL A 57 0.91 2.12 26.47
C VAL A 57 1.90 2.35 25.32
N LEU A 58 2.17 1.32 24.51
CA LEU A 58 3.06 1.43 23.35
C LEU A 58 2.48 2.34 22.26
N ASN A 59 1.16 2.34 22.06
CA ASN A 59 0.49 3.21 21.09
C ASN A 59 0.39 4.67 21.54
N ALA A 60 0.30 4.94 22.83
CA ALA A 60 0.08 6.29 23.37
C ALA A 60 1.10 7.33 22.86
N PRO A 61 2.43 7.10 22.88
CA PRO A 61 3.39 8.08 22.36
C PRO A 61 3.23 8.30 20.85
N LEU A 62 2.90 7.27 20.07
CA LEU A 62 2.69 7.41 18.62
C LEU A 62 1.45 8.26 18.33
N PHE A 63 0.35 8.05 19.04
CA PHE A 63 -0.84 8.88 18.91
C PHE A 63 -0.56 10.34 19.29
N LEU A 64 0.22 10.60 20.35
CA LEU A 64 0.63 11.95 20.73
C LEU A 64 1.51 12.61 19.64
N MET A 65 2.44 11.86 19.04
CA MET A 65 3.25 12.34 17.94
C MET A 65 2.42 12.59 16.68
N SER A 66 1.46 11.71 16.41
CA SER A 66 0.56 11.84 15.25
C SER A 66 -0.35 13.06 15.36
N LEU A 67 -0.79 13.41 16.57
CA LEU A 67 -1.57 14.61 16.80
C LEU A 67 -0.84 15.90 16.38
N LYS A 68 0.48 15.97 16.69
CA LYS A 68 1.33 17.09 16.29
C LYS A 68 1.58 17.15 14.78
N ARG A 69 1.61 15.98 14.11
CA ARG A 69 1.99 15.89 12.69
C ARG A 69 0.79 15.93 11.75
N PHE A 70 -0.24 15.14 12.05
CA PHE A 70 -1.42 14.93 11.18
C PHE A 70 -2.68 15.65 11.68
N GLY A 71 -2.63 16.19 12.89
CA GLY A 71 -3.70 16.99 13.47
C GLY A 71 -4.85 16.20 14.09
N LYS A 72 -5.82 16.95 14.66
CA LYS A 72 -6.94 16.36 15.43
C LYS A 72 -7.87 15.47 14.60
N ARG A 73 -8.07 15.79 13.31
CA ARG A 73 -8.98 15.02 12.44
C ARG A 73 -8.50 13.59 12.22
N PHE A 74 -7.22 13.43 11.95
CA PHE A 74 -6.58 12.12 11.84
C PHE A 74 -6.76 11.30 13.12
N LEU A 75 -6.49 11.91 14.27
CA LEU A 75 -6.61 11.26 15.57
C LEU A 75 -8.03 10.73 15.82
N VAL A 76 -9.07 11.58 15.60
CA VAL A 76 -10.48 11.20 15.80
C VAL A 76 -10.87 10.04 14.87
N ARG A 77 -10.46 10.07 13.59
CA ARG A 77 -10.73 8.98 12.64
C ARG A 77 -10.04 7.69 13.04
N SER A 78 -8.79 7.78 13.50
CA SER A 78 -8.05 6.61 13.96
C SER A 78 -8.63 6.00 15.22
N PHE A 79 -9.03 6.81 16.21
CA PHE A 79 -9.75 6.30 17.37
C PHE A 79 -11.10 5.64 17.00
N PHE A 80 -11.82 6.24 16.06
CA PHE A 80 -13.04 5.65 15.52
C PHE A 80 -12.74 4.30 14.83
N ALA A 81 -11.69 4.22 14.03
CA ALA A 81 -11.29 2.99 13.36
C ALA A 81 -10.91 1.89 14.34
N VAL A 82 -10.12 2.22 15.39
CA VAL A 82 -9.78 1.27 16.46
C VAL A 82 -11.02 0.74 17.15
N ALA A 83 -11.94 1.63 17.57
CA ALA A 83 -13.16 1.23 18.23
C ALA A 83 -14.07 0.38 17.32
N ALA A 84 -14.28 0.82 16.08
CA ALA A 84 -15.09 0.09 15.11
C ALA A 84 -14.50 -1.29 14.79
N ASN A 85 -13.19 -1.40 14.61
CA ASN A 85 -12.53 -2.68 14.36
C ASN A 85 -12.71 -3.65 15.53
N SER A 86 -12.51 -3.18 16.77
CA SER A 86 -12.70 -4.00 17.98
C SER A 86 -14.14 -4.48 18.10
N ILE A 87 -15.12 -3.60 17.88
CA ILE A 87 -16.55 -3.96 17.92
C ILE A 87 -16.88 -5.02 16.85
N PHE A 88 -16.34 -4.88 15.64
CA PHE A 88 -16.60 -5.87 14.59
C PHE A 88 -15.95 -7.22 14.88
N ILE A 89 -14.74 -7.27 15.44
CA ILE A 89 -14.11 -8.51 15.90
C ILE A 89 -15.02 -9.20 16.94
N ASP A 90 -15.42 -8.49 17.98
CA ASP A 90 -16.29 -9.07 19.01
C ASP A 90 -17.64 -9.53 18.45
N LEU A 91 -18.24 -8.75 17.53
CA LEU A 91 -19.52 -9.07 16.90
C LEU A 91 -19.43 -10.33 16.02
N ILE A 92 -18.38 -10.43 15.19
CA ILE A 92 -18.17 -11.59 14.31
C ILE A 92 -17.95 -12.84 15.16
N ASN A 93 -17.10 -12.78 16.18
CA ASN A 93 -16.85 -13.89 17.09
C ASN A 93 -18.11 -14.33 17.87
N ALA A 94 -18.98 -13.39 18.23
CA ALA A 94 -20.25 -13.72 18.89
C ALA A 94 -21.25 -14.43 17.97
N VAL A 95 -21.20 -14.14 16.65
CA VAL A 95 -22.13 -14.72 15.67
C VAL A 95 -21.59 -16.01 15.08
N TYR A 96 -20.29 -16.08 14.79
CA TYR A 96 -19.70 -17.23 14.12
C TYR A 96 -18.23 -17.43 14.50
N THR A 97 -17.88 -18.66 14.89
CA THR A 97 -16.48 -19.04 15.15
C THR A 97 -15.95 -19.81 13.95
N PHE A 98 -14.96 -19.23 13.27
CA PHE A 98 -14.34 -19.86 12.11
C PHE A 98 -13.47 -21.05 12.53
N GLN A 99 -13.43 -22.07 11.68
CA GLN A 99 -12.57 -23.23 11.90
C GLN A 99 -11.15 -22.97 11.36
N PRO A 100 -10.12 -23.54 11.99
CA PRO A 100 -8.76 -23.51 11.46
C PRO A 100 -8.70 -24.09 10.04
N MET A 101 -7.89 -23.51 9.20
CA MET A 101 -7.60 -24.00 7.86
C MET A 101 -6.10 -24.22 7.67
N ASP A 102 -5.68 -24.60 6.49
CA ASP A 102 -4.26 -24.66 6.17
C ASP A 102 -3.60 -23.29 6.42
N LYS A 103 -2.53 -23.27 7.23
CA LYS A 103 -1.84 -22.03 7.65
C LYS A 103 -1.35 -21.20 6.47
N LEU A 104 -0.88 -21.86 5.39
CA LEU A 104 -0.40 -21.13 4.21
C LEU A 104 -1.55 -20.43 3.48
N LEU A 105 -2.71 -21.08 3.36
CA LEU A 105 -3.91 -20.44 2.82
C LEU A 105 -4.35 -19.28 3.70
N GLY A 106 -4.34 -19.45 5.02
CA GLY A 106 -4.63 -18.38 5.98
C GLY A 106 -3.71 -17.17 5.81
N CYS A 107 -2.39 -17.40 5.62
CA CYS A 107 -1.42 -16.35 5.37
C CYS A 107 -1.68 -15.59 4.06
N ILE A 108 -1.98 -16.32 2.98
CA ILE A 108 -2.17 -15.71 1.65
C ILE A 108 -3.47 -14.91 1.62
N TYR A 109 -4.61 -15.54 1.90
CA TYR A 109 -5.91 -14.86 1.82
C TYR A 109 -6.10 -13.83 2.93
N GLY A 110 -5.67 -14.17 4.15
CA GLY A 110 -5.68 -13.24 5.27
C GLY A 110 -4.78 -12.03 5.01
N GLY A 111 -3.56 -12.26 4.50
CA GLY A 111 -2.63 -11.20 4.12
C GLY A 111 -3.19 -10.27 3.05
N VAL A 112 -3.87 -10.80 2.03
CA VAL A 112 -4.52 -10.00 1.00
C VAL A 112 -5.63 -9.13 1.60
N LEU A 113 -6.54 -9.70 2.39
CA LEU A 113 -7.67 -8.95 2.96
C LEU A 113 -7.20 -7.91 3.98
N VAL A 114 -6.25 -8.25 4.85
CA VAL A 114 -5.63 -7.29 5.78
C VAL A 114 -4.95 -6.16 5.02
N GLY A 115 -4.18 -6.48 3.98
CA GLY A 115 -3.51 -5.48 3.15
C GLY A 115 -4.48 -4.53 2.45
N VAL A 116 -5.60 -5.05 1.91
CA VAL A 116 -6.66 -4.22 1.32
C VAL A 116 -7.28 -3.32 2.39
N SER A 117 -7.61 -3.86 3.56
CA SER A 117 -8.23 -3.11 4.65
C SER A 117 -7.32 -1.99 5.17
N LEU A 118 -6.06 -2.30 5.45
CA LEU A 118 -5.07 -1.32 5.91
C LEU A 118 -4.83 -0.23 4.87
N GLY A 119 -4.65 -0.61 3.61
CA GLY A 119 -4.49 0.35 2.52
C GLY A 119 -5.71 1.25 2.34
N TRP A 120 -6.91 0.69 2.51
CA TRP A 120 -8.15 1.44 2.46
C TRP A 120 -8.24 2.45 3.61
N LEU A 121 -7.99 2.02 4.85
CA LEU A 121 -7.98 2.91 6.03
C LEU A 121 -6.95 4.05 5.90
N LEU A 122 -5.75 3.74 5.43
CA LEU A 122 -4.71 4.75 5.20
C LEU A 122 -5.13 5.80 4.16
N ARG A 123 -5.82 5.41 3.09
CA ARG A 123 -6.37 6.36 2.10
C ARG A 123 -7.44 7.28 2.67
N GLU A 124 -8.18 6.83 3.68
CA GLU A 124 -9.16 7.63 4.42
C GLU A 124 -8.53 8.45 5.55
N GLU A 125 -7.19 8.48 5.62
CA GLU A 125 -6.42 9.13 6.69
C GLU A 125 -6.82 8.60 8.07
N ALA A 126 -6.93 7.29 8.20
CA ALA A 126 -7.20 6.57 9.44
C ALA A 126 -6.26 5.37 9.57
N THR A 127 -6.03 4.91 10.81
CA THR A 127 -5.25 3.71 11.11
C THR A 127 -5.81 3.00 12.33
N THR A 128 -5.56 1.70 12.41
CA THR A 128 -5.84 0.91 13.62
C THR A 128 -4.75 1.06 14.69
N GLY A 129 -3.79 1.96 14.48
CA GLY A 129 -2.65 2.16 15.38
C GLY A 129 -1.50 1.21 15.05
N GLY A 130 -0.67 0.92 16.06
CA GLY A 130 0.41 -0.04 15.91
C GLY A 130 1.58 0.45 15.06
N THR A 131 2.22 -0.51 14.40
CA THR A 131 3.40 -0.27 13.56
C THR A 131 3.08 0.52 12.30
N GLU A 132 1.84 0.44 11.79
CA GLU A 132 1.37 1.25 10.65
C GLU A 132 1.45 2.75 10.97
N LEU A 133 1.03 3.15 12.18
CA LEU A 133 1.15 4.54 12.62
C LEU A 133 2.62 4.95 12.78
N GLY A 134 3.44 4.05 13.32
CA GLY A 134 4.90 4.23 13.40
C GLY A 134 5.54 4.40 12.04
N ALA A 135 5.19 3.54 11.09
CA ALA A 135 5.67 3.61 9.71
C ALA A 135 5.24 4.90 9.01
N TRP A 136 4.00 5.34 9.23
CA TRP A 136 3.50 6.60 8.64
C TRP A 136 4.24 7.83 9.21
N LEU A 137 4.50 7.84 10.52
CA LEU A 137 5.33 8.88 11.13
C LEU A 137 6.76 8.86 10.59
N LEU A 138 7.31 7.66 10.36
CA LEU A 138 8.67 7.48 9.85
C LEU A 138 8.78 7.85 8.37
N LYS A 139 7.72 7.62 7.57
CA LYS A 139 7.61 8.03 6.17
C LYS A 139 7.91 9.52 5.99
N ALA A 140 7.50 10.35 6.94
CA ALA A 140 7.78 11.79 6.92
C ALA A 140 9.28 12.14 7.02
N LYS A 141 10.10 11.24 7.58
CA LYS A 141 11.56 11.40 7.68
C LYS A 141 12.29 10.66 6.54
N ILE A 142 11.68 9.61 5.99
CA ILE A 142 12.28 8.76 4.95
C ILE A 142 11.31 8.67 3.76
N PRO A 143 11.18 9.74 2.97
CA PRO A 143 10.17 9.82 1.89
C PRO A 143 10.41 8.82 0.75
N GLY A 144 11.63 8.29 0.60
CA GLY A 144 11.99 7.33 -0.46
C GLY A 144 11.41 5.92 -0.28
N LEU A 145 10.96 5.54 0.94
CA LEU A 145 10.39 4.21 1.23
C LEU A 145 8.86 4.27 1.27
N SER A 146 8.19 3.21 0.83
CA SER A 146 6.74 3.08 0.98
C SER A 146 6.35 2.80 2.44
N ILE A 147 5.09 3.08 2.81
CA ILE A 147 4.56 2.76 4.14
C ILE A 147 4.65 1.25 4.39
N GLY A 148 4.27 0.42 3.40
CA GLY A 148 4.36 -1.03 3.52
C GLY A 148 5.79 -1.52 3.70
N THR A 149 6.78 -0.93 3.04
CA THR A 149 8.19 -1.28 3.25
C THR A 149 8.65 -0.94 4.66
N LEU A 150 8.21 0.20 5.21
CA LEU A 150 8.53 0.59 6.57
C LEU A 150 7.84 -0.31 7.60
N CYS A 151 6.56 -0.64 7.41
CA CYS A 151 5.85 -1.63 8.22
C CYS A 151 6.56 -2.98 8.18
N LEU A 152 6.88 -3.47 6.98
CA LEU A 152 7.58 -4.74 6.80
C LEU A 152 8.90 -4.78 7.59
N ALA A 153 9.70 -3.73 7.53
CA ALA A 153 10.97 -3.66 8.23
C ALA A 153 10.80 -3.68 9.76
N ILE A 154 9.83 -2.91 10.28
CA ILE A 154 9.55 -2.87 11.72
C ILE A 154 9.01 -4.22 12.19
N ASP A 155 7.98 -4.74 11.53
CA ASP A 155 7.29 -5.95 11.96
C ASP A 155 8.13 -7.20 11.78
N LEU A 156 8.94 -7.28 10.72
CA LEU A 156 9.88 -8.37 10.53
C LEU A 156 10.89 -8.43 11.68
N THR A 157 11.39 -7.27 12.13
CA THR A 157 12.27 -7.20 13.29
C THR A 157 11.58 -7.75 14.56
N ILE A 158 10.31 -7.39 14.76
CA ILE A 158 9.48 -7.86 15.87
C ILE A 158 9.27 -9.38 15.78
N ILE A 159 8.93 -9.90 14.59
CA ILE A 159 8.71 -11.33 14.35
C ILE A 159 9.97 -12.14 14.62
N VAL A 160 11.14 -11.67 14.17
CA VAL A 160 12.43 -12.33 14.44
C VAL A 160 12.71 -12.38 15.94
N PHE A 161 12.47 -11.27 16.65
CA PHE A 161 12.64 -11.22 18.10
C PHE A 161 11.64 -12.14 18.82
N TYR A 162 10.38 -12.15 18.39
CA TYR A 162 9.35 -13.07 18.89
C TYR A 162 9.76 -14.53 18.70
N ALA A 163 10.24 -14.90 17.51
CA ALA A 163 10.71 -16.24 17.21
C ALA A 163 11.86 -16.70 18.12
N ALA A 164 12.78 -15.78 18.40
CA ALA A 164 13.92 -16.07 19.30
C ALA A 164 13.47 -16.32 20.75
N VAL A 165 12.48 -15.56 21.24
CA VAL A 165 11.95 -15.68 22.61
C VAL A 165 11.10 -16.95 22.77
N PHE A 166 10.15 -17.16 21.84
CA PHE A 166 9.19 -18.28 21.94
C PHE A 166 9.68 -19.58 21.29
N ARG A 167 10.84 -19.56 20.63
CA ARG A 167 11.44 -20.70 19.90
C ARG A 167 10.49 -21.33 18.88
N SER A 168 9.58 -20.54 18.31
CA SER A 168 8.59 -20.97 17.32
C SER A 168 8.94 -20.41 15.96
N LEU A 169 9.85 -21.08 15.24
CA LEU A 169 10.28 -20.67 13.91
C LEU A 169 9.13 -20.79 12.89
N GLU A 170 8.30 -21.84 13.02
CA GLU A 170 7.19 -22.10 12.11
C GLU A 170 6.18 -20.92 12.08
N ASN A 171 5.67 -20.52 13.24
CA ASN A 171 4.71 -19.41 13.33
C ASN A 171 5.32 -18.08 12.88
N ALA A 172 6.62 -17.88 13.12
CA ALA A 172 7.35 -16.70 12.64
C ALA A 172 7.45 -16.68 11.11
N LEU A 173 7.70 -17.81 10.46
CA LEU A 173 7.76 -17.90 9.00
C LEU A 173 6.38 -17.64 8.36
N TYR A 174 5.32 -18.24 8.89
CA TYR A 174 3.95 -17.98 8.42
C TYR A 174 3.56 -16.52 8.65
N GLY A 175 3.86 -15.96 9.83
CA GLY A 175 3.66 -14.54 10.11
C GLY A 175 4.41 -13.63 9.15
N GLY A 176 5.66 -13.98 8.82
CA GLY A 176 6.47 -13.25 7.83
C GLY A 176 5.88 -13.28 6.42
N ILE A 177 5.34 -14.42 5.98
CA ILE A 177 4.64 -14.54 4.69
C ILE A 177 3.40 -13.66 4.67
N ALA A 178 2.54 -13.77 5.69
CA ALA A 178 1.32 -12.98 5.80
C ALA A 178 1.61 -11.49 5.83
N LEU A 179 2.63 -11.06 6.58
CA LEU A 179 3.09 -9.69 6.66
C LEU A 179 3.60 -9.18 5.31
N TYR A 180 4.42 -9.95 4.61
CA TYR A 180 4.93 -9.57 3.29
C TYR A 180 3.79 -9.34 2.29
N ILE A 181 2.82 -10.26 2.25
CA ILE A 181 1.66 -10.14 1.37
C ILE A 181 0.83 -8.91 1.74
N SER A 182 0.49 -8.75 3.02
CA SER A 182 -0.34 -7.63 3.48
C SER A 182 0.30 -6.28 3.20
N THR A 183 1.60 -6.12 3.43
CA THR A 183 2.31 -4.86 3.16
C THR A 183 2.41 -4.55 1.67
N LYS A 184 2.61 -5.56 0.81
CA LYS A 184 2.60 -5.38 -0.66
C LYS A 184 1.22 -4.99 -1.19
N VAL A 185 0.18 -5.64 -0.70
CA VAL A 185 -1.20 -5.32 -1.09
C VAL A 185 -1.60 -3.95 -0.55
N MET A 186 -1.23 -3.62 0.68
CA MET A 186 -1.44 -2.29 1.28
C MET A 186 -0.80 -1.19 0.41
N ASP A 187 0.47 -1.34 0.02
CA ASP A 187 1.15 -0.38 -0.85
C ASP A 187 0.44 -0.26 -2.21
N MET A 188 -0.02 -1.37 -2.78
CA MET A 188 -0.78 -1.37 -4.03
C MET A 188 -2.11 -0.60 -3.89
N VAL A 189 -2.78 -0.71 -2.76
CA VAL A 189 -4.02 0.03 -2.48
C VAL A 189 -3.72 1.50 -2.24
N VAL A 190 -2.70 1.83 -1.45
CA VAL A 190 -2.34 3.22 -1.09
C VAL A 190 -1.83 4.01 -2.29
N TYR A 191 -0.82 3.47 -2.97
CA TYR A 191 -0.12 4.19 -4.05
C TYR A 191 -0.66 3.87 -5.45
N GLY A 192 -1.57 2.90 -5.56
CA GLY A 192 -1.96 2.30 -6.84
C GLY A 192 -0.87 1.37 -7.38
N GLY A 193 -1.24 0.39 -8.19
CA GLY A 193 -0.26 -0.29 -9.03
C GLY A 193 0.29 0.73 -10.02
N SER A 194 1.61 0.74 -10.30
CA SER A 194 2.28 1.69 -11.21
C SER A 194 1.42 2.00 -12.42
N ALA A 195 0.66 3.08 -12.29
CA ALA A 195 -0.47 3.29 -13.18
C ALA A 195 -0.05 3.85 -14.52
N ALA A 196 1.20 4.32 -14.62
CA ALA A 196 1.70 5.00 -15.81
C ALA A 196 2.92 4.31 -16.40
N LYS A 197 3.00 4.39 -17.73
CA LYS A 197 4.17 4.02 -18.53
C LYS A 197 4.62 5.25 -19.28
N LEU A 198 5.91 5.39 -19.43
CA LEU A 198 6.53 6.40 -20.23
C LEU A 198 7.03 5.75 -21.52
N ALA A 199 6.50 6.21 -22.65
CA ALA A 199 6.90 5.74 -23.97
C ALA A 199 7.80 6.78 -24.64
N TYR A 200 8.99 6.35 -25.10
CA TYR A 200 9.84 7.09 -26.02
C TYR A 200 9.71 6.45 -27.38
N ILE A 201 9.31 7.25 -28.37
CA ILE A 201 9.07 6.78 -29.74
C ILE A 201 10.01 7.55 -30.67
N ILE A 202 10.88 6.82 -31.36
CA ILE A 202 11.78 7.37 -32.36
C ILE A 202 11.34 6.81 -33.71
N SER A 203 10.84 7.68 -34.58
CA SER A 203 10.27 7.29 -35.89
C SER A 203 10.47 8.38 -36.91
N ASN A 204 10.53 7.99 -38.16
CA ASN A 204 10.54 8.94 -39.28
C ASN A 204 9.12 9.49 -39.57
N GLU A 205 8.08 8.78 -39.14
CA GLU A 205 6.66 9.13 -39.29
C GLU A 205 6.07 9.84 -38.07
N GLN A 206 6.88 10.58 -37.34
CA GLN A 206 6.50 11.21 -36.07
C GLN A 206 5.29 12.15 -36.14
N GLU A 207 5.08 12.84 -37.28
CA GLU A 207 3.95 13.74 -37.48
C GLU A 207 2.62 12.96 -37.46
N LYS A 208 2.56 11.83 -38.19
CA LYS A 208 1.39 10.96 -38.22
C LYS A 208 1.11 10.33 -36.85
N ILE A 209 2.17 9.84 -36.21
CA ILE A 209 2.08 9.24 -34.86
C ILE A 209 1.55 10.29 -33.86
N THR A 210 2.09 11.51 -33.91
CA THR A 210 1.65 12.60 -33.03
C THR A 210 0.18 12.92 -33.25
N HIS A 211 -0.24 13.07 -34.51
CA HIS A 211 -1.64 13.36 -34.84
C HIS A 211 -2.61 12.30 -34.30
N GLU A 212 -2.28 11.02 -34.49
CA GLU A 212 -3.10 9.90 -34.03
C GLU A 212 -3.14 9.75 -32.50
N LEU A 213 -2.05 10.07 -31.81
CA LEU A 213 -2.00 10.05 -30.35
C LEU A 213 -2.83 11.21 -29.76
N LEU A 214 -2.71 12.41 -30.33
CA LEU A 214 -3.50 13.57 -29.93
C LEU A 214 -4.99 13.38 -30.19
N ALA A 215 -5.36 12.74 -31.31
CA ALA A 215 -6.77 12.40 -31.61
C ALA A 215 -7.40 11.43 -30.59
N ARG A 216 -6.57 10.77 -29.77
CA ARG A 216 -6.99 9.87 -28.68
C ARG A 216 -6.82 10.49 -27.29
N ASP A 217 -6.73 11.81 -27.20
CA ASP A 217 -6.50 12.57 -25.96
C ASP A 217 -5.25 12.14 -25.19
N MET A 218 -4.21 11.66 -25.89
CA MET A 218 -2.94 11.30 -25.30
C MET A 218 -1.94 12.45 -25.41
N GLY A 219 -1.44 12.94 -24.29
CA GLY A 219 -0.42 13.99 -24.27
C GLY A 219 0.89 13.50 -24.88
N VAL A 220 1.42 14.24 -25.85
CA VAL A 220 2.70 13.94 -26.53
C VAL A 220 3.60 15.17 -26.45
N THR A 221 4.84 14.95 -26.02
CA THR A 221 5.89 15.96 -26.01
C THR A 221 6.96 15.58 -27.00
N ARG A 222 7.33 16.49 -27.91
CA ARG A 222 8.43 16.29 -28.84
C ARG A 222 9.73 16.76 -28.19
N LEU A 223 10.71 15.87 -28.12
CA LEU A 223 12.06 16.17 -27.65
C LEU A 223 13.00 16.28 -28.86
N THR A 224 13.78 17.34 -28.89
CA THR A 224 14.84 17.49 -29.92
C THR A 224 15.98 16.57 -29.55
N ALA A 225 16.37 15.70 -30.48
CA ALA A 225 17.49 14.78 -30.35
C ALA A 225 18.25 14.63 -31.67
N GLU A 226 19.51 14.29 -31.57
CA GLU A 226 20.40 14.04 -32.71
C GLU A 226 20.91 12.58 -32.66
N GLY A 227 20.92 11.92 -33.78
CA GLY A 227 21.51 10.58 -33.91
C GLY A 227 23.02 10.63 -33.79
N ALA A 228 23.59 10.10 -32.72
CA ALA A 228 25.03 10.17 -32.45
C ALA A 228 25.94 9.58 -33.58
N TYR A 229 25.41 8.63 -34.35
CA TYR A 229 26.15 8.04 -35.47
C TYR A 229 25.90 8.76 -36.80
N THR A 230 24.67 9.21 -37.02
CA THR A 230 24.25 9.80 -38.29
C THR A 230 24.38 11.32 -38.35
N HIS A 231 24.52 11.95 -37.17
CA HIS A 231 24.49 13.41 -36.97
C HIS A 231 23.25 14.10 -37.58
N ASN A 232 22.16 13.33 -37.76
CA ASN A 232 20.89 13.84 -38.25
C ASN A 232 19.93 14.08 -37.09
N ASP A 233 19.06 15.07 -37.27
CA ASP A 233 17.96 15.32 -36.34
C ASP A 233 17.06 14.08 -36.26
N LYS A 234 16.90 13.55 -35.07
CA LYS A 234 15.98 12.44 -34.74
C LYS A 234 15.09 12.81 -33.55
N PRO A 235 14.02 13.58 -33.77
CA PRO A 235 13.16 13.95 -32.69
C PRO A 235 12.50 12.72 -32.06
N VAL A 236 12.37 12.75 -30.73
CA VAL A 236 11.82 11.68 -29.91
C VAL A 236 10.47 12.15 -29.39
N LEU A 237 9.42 11.35 -29.60
CA LEU A 237 8.13 11.59 -28.99
C LEU A 237 8.13 10.95 -27.60
N LEU A 238 7.84 11.77 -26.60
CA LEU A 238 7.64 11.36 -25.22
C LEU A 238 6.15 11.36 -24.91
N CYS A 239 5.61 10.22 -24.51
CA CYS A 239 4.21 10.06 -24.17
C CYS A 239 4.06 9.35 -22.81
N ALA A 240 3.41 9.99 -21.86
CA ALA A 240 3.00 9.35 -20.63
C ALA A 240 1.60 8.76 -20.83
N VAL A 241 1.45 7.45 -20.61
CA VAL A 241 0.18 6.73 -20.81
C VAL A 241 -0.14 5.82 -19.63
N ARG A 242 -1.40 5.51 -19.42
CA ARG A 242 -1.79 4.52 -18.43
C ARG A 242 -1.34 3.13 -18.85
N ARG A 243 -1.02 2.28 -17.90
CA ARG A 243 -0.53 0.91 -18.17
C ARG A 243 -1.41 0.12 -19.14
N ARG A 244 -2.74 0.31 -19.08
CA ARG A 244 -3.70 -0.35 -19.99
C ARG A 244 -3.63 0.17 -21.43
N GLU A 245 -3.18 1.38 -21.63
CA GLU A 245 -3.15 2.06 -22.92
C GLU A 245 -1.89 1.77 -23.74
N ILE A 246 -0.80 1.34 -23.06
CA ILE A 246 0.50 1.11 -23.71
C ILE A 246 0.44 0.10 -24.87
N VAL A 247 -0.43 -0.91 -24.78
CA VAL A 247 -0.60 -1.92 -25.83
C VAL A 247 -1.24 -1.28 -27.07
N ALA A 248 -2.21 -0.40 -26.89
CA ALA A 248 -2.85 0.32 -27.98
C ALA A 248 -1.86 1.28 -28.66
N VAL A 249 -1.05 1.99 -27.87
CA VAL A 249 0.01 2.87 -28.38
C VAL A 249 1.05 2.09 -29.19
N LYS A 250 1.50 0.94 -28.69
CA LYS A 250 2.43 0.07 -29.42
C LYS A 250 1.88 -0.37 -30.78
N ARG A 251 0.61 -0.78 -30.81
CA ARG A 251 -0.05 -1.19 -32.07
C ARG A 251 -0.12 -0.04 -33.06
N LEU A 252 -0.59 1.12 -32.59
CA LEU A 252 -0.69 2.33 -33.39
C LEU A 252 0.66 2.70 -34.04
N VAL A 253 1.73 2.75 -33.23
CA VAL A 253 3.06 3.09 -33.72
C VAL A 253 3.53 2.07 -34.74
N ASN A 254 3.36 0.77 -34.48
CA ASN A 254 3.78 -0.29 -35.40
C ASN A 254 2.97 -0.32 -36.71
N GLU A 255 1.71 0.09 -36.67
CA GLU A 255 0.86 0.21 -37.88
C GLU A 255 1.30 1.38 -38.77
N ILE A 256 1.78 2.48 -38.18
CA ILE A 256 2.24 3.66 -38.91
C ILE A 256 3.69 3.50 -39.39
N ASP A 257 4.56 3.03 -38.51
CA ASP A 257 5.96 2.79 -38.81
C ASP A 257 6.45 1.50 -38.11
N PRO A 258 6.49 0.39 -38.87
CA PRO A 258 6.99 -0.89 -38.34
C PRO A 258 8.48 -0.86 -37.95
N THR A 259 9.23 0.15 -38.39
CA THR A 259 10.65 0.31 -38.10
C THR A 259 10.91 1.26 -36.92
N ALA A 260 9.86 1.84 -36.34
CA ALA A 260 9.96 2.75 -35.19
C ALA A 260 10.65 2.09 -34.00
N PHE A 261 11.56 2.81 -33.38
CA PHE A 261 12.20 2.38 -32.15
C PHE A 261 11.37 2.84 -30.96
N PHE A 262 10.89 1.87 -30.16
CA PHE A 262 9.91 2.09 -29.11
C PHE A 262 10.45 1.61 -27.76
N ILE A 263 10.66 2.54 -26.82
CA ILE A 263 11.14 2.25 -25.46
C ILE A 263 9.98 2.47 -24.49
N VAL A 264 9.79 1.54 -23.56
CA VAL A 264 8.81 1.67 -22.47
C VAL A 264 9.51 1.61 -21.14
N CYS A 265 9.31 2.64 -20.32
CA CYS A 265 9.78 2.70 -18.97
C CYS A 265 8.59 2.71 -18.00
N ASP A 266 8.78 2.15 -16.80
CA ASP A 266 7.83 2.32 -15.72
C ASP A 266 7.96 3.73 -15.16
N ALA A 267 6.87 4.49 -15.18
CA ALA A 267 6.78 5.74 -14.46
C ALA A 267 6.27 5.44 -13.05
N ARG A 268 7.08 5.75 -12.05
CA ARG A 268 6.74 5.50 -10.64
C ARG A 268 5.58 6.37 -10.21
N GLU A 269 5.53 7.60 -10.70
CA GLU A 269 4.49 8.57 -10.42
C GLU A 269 4.40 9.55 -11.59
N VAL A 270 3.19 9.86 -12.00
CA VAL A 270 2.90 10.91 -12.97
C VAL A 270 1.79 11.77 -12.39
N LEU A 271 2.10 13.05 -12.21
CA LEU A 271 1.18 14.06 -11.67
C LEU A 271 0.91 15.11 -12.74
N GLY A 272 -0.28 15.66 -12.73
CA GLY A 272 -0.71 16.68 -13.67
C GLY A 272 -1.95 16.29 -14.45
N GLU A 273 -2.26 17.07 -15.47
CA GLU A 273 -3.47 16.94 -16.27
C GLU A 273 -3.55 15.55 -16.94
N GLY A 274 -4.68 14.88 -16.78
CA GLY A 274 -4.90 13.51 -17.29
C GLY A 274 -4.45 12.39 -16.36
N PHE A 275 -3.72 12.67 -15.26
CA PHE A 275 -3.22 11.69 -14.30
C PHE A 275 -3.71 12.00 -12.87
N GLY A 276 -2.83 12.36 -11.97
CA GLY A 276 -3.17 12.67 -10.58
C GLY A 276 -3.01 14.15 -10.28
N GLU A 277 -3.83 14.67 -9.36
CA GLU A 277 -3.63 16.03 -8.86
C GLU A 277 -2.38 16.09 -7.99
N TYR A 278 -1.55 17.13 -8.17
CA TYR A 278 -0.45 17.42 -7.27
C TYR A 278 -1.01 17.90 -5.93
N LYS A 279 -0.82 17.08 -4.89
CA LYS A 279 -1.15 17.45 -3.51
C LYS A 279 0.15 17.59 -2.74
N PRO A 280 0.54 18.80 -2.32
CA PRO A 280 1.82 19.04 -1.64
C PRO A 280 1.97 18.26 -0.32
N ASP A 281 0.86 17.98 0.35
CA ASP A 281 0.78 17.31 1.66
C ASP A 281 0.05 15.96 1.61
N GLY A 282 -0.23 15.43 0.43
CA GLY A 282 -0.93 14.16 0.24
C GLY A 282 0.02 12.96 0.18
N LEU A 283 -0.48 11.80 0.65
CA LEU A 283 0.10 10.49 0.37
C LEU A 283 0.08 10.21 -1.13
#